data_78b7aea00176b70e9e0f2d01857f8ad9
#
_entry.id   78b7aea00176b70e9e0f2d01857f8ad9
#
_cell.length_a   1.000
_cell.length_b   1.000
_cell.length_c   1.000
_cell.angle_alpha   90.00
_cell.angle_beta   90.00
_cell.angle_gamma   90.00
#
_symmetry.space_group_name_H-M   'P 1'
#
loop_
_entity.id
_entity.type
_entity.pdbx_description
1 polymer ?
#
loop_
_entity_poly.entity_id
_entity_poly.type
_entity_poly.pdbx_seq_one_letter_code
_entity_poly.pdbx_strand_id
1 'polypeptide(L)'
;DTIEALHSSYTVLSANLKEGTYRNVMGNQAIAWGFLAAAERSKKELFLGSYPITPASDILHELAKHKNLGVKTFQAEDEIAGICSAIGASFAGSLAITTTSGPGLALKAEGLGLAIMAELPLVLVNVQRGGPSTGLPTKTEQSDLMQALYGRNGESPAVVLSSSTPGNCFD
;
A
#
# COMPACT_ATOMS: atom_id res chain seq x y z
N ASP A 1 30.75 -5.71 -22.55
CA ASP A 1 29.70 -5.49 -21.57
C ASP A 1 30.26 -4.89 -20.30
N THR A 2 29.41 -4.18 -19.53
CA THR A 2 29.87 -3.42 -18.35
C THR A 2 30.45 -4.37 -17.25
N ILE A 3 29.99 -5.61 -17.21
CA ILE A 3 30.45 -6.62 -16.23
C ILE A 3 31.90 -7.02 -16.48
N GLU A 4 32.35 -7.10 -17.72
CA GLU A 4 33.72 -7.45 -18.08
C GLU A 4 34.73 -6.38 -17.68
N ALA A 5 34.26 -5.14 -17.48
CA ALA A 5 35.11 -4.01 -17.05
C ALA A 5 35.35 -3.97 -15.53
N LEU A 6 34.67 -4.81 -14.74
CA LEU A 6 34.85 -4.86 -13.28
C LEU A 6 36.07 -5.70 -12.93
N HIS A 7 36.99 -5.11 -12.15
CA HIS A 7 38.18 -5.79 -11.65
C HIS A 7 37.91 -6.69 -10.42
N SER A 8 36.70 -6.68 -9.90
CA SER A 8 36.29 -7.52 -8.77
C SER A 8 34.97 -8.22 -9.06
N SER A 9 34.88 -9.48 -8.64
CA SER A 9 33.63 -10.25 -8.71
C SER A 9 33.13 -10.54 -7.30
N TYR A 10 31.80 -10.52 -7.16
CA TYR A 10 31.14 -10.89 -5.91
C TYR A 10 30.37 -12.17 -6.13
N THR A 11 30.47 -13.09 -5.18
CA THR A 11 29.67 -14.30 -5.17
C THR A 11 28.48 -14.12 -4.22
N VAL A 12 27.28 -14.25 -4.75
CA VAL A 12 26.07 -14.31 -3.93
C VAL A 12 25.93 -15.75 -3.43
N LEU A 13 26.06 -15.93 -2.12
CA LEU A 13 25.89 -17.23 -1.49
C LEU A 13 24.41 -17.62 -1.48
N SER A 14 24.16 -18.94 -1.43
CA SER A 14 22.80 -19.44 -1.23
C SER A 14 22.23 -18.95 0.10
N ALA A 15 20.97 -18.54 0.11
CA ALA A 15 20.28 -18.18 1.34
C ALA A 15 20.16 -19.41 2.27
N ASN A 16 20.43 -19.20 3.56
CA ASN A 16 20.25 -20.25 4.57
C ASN A 16 18.75 -20.29 4.96
N LEU A 17 17.95 -20.99 4.19
CA LEU A 17 16.52 -21.17 4.43
C LEU A 17 16.29 -22.51 5.15
N LYS A 18 15.29 -22.54 6.04
CA LYS A 18 14.81 -23.81 6.61
C LYS A 18 14.24 -24.69 5.51
N GLU A 19 14.27 -26.01 5.71
CA GLU A 19 13.58 -26.92 4.78
C GLU A 19 12.10 -26.59 4.69
N GLY A 20 11.56 -26.53 3.45
CA GLY A 20 10.17 -26.16 3.21
C GLY A 20 9.86 -25.85 1.76
N THR A 21 8.60 -25.66 1.47
CA THR A 21 8.14 -25.20 0.17
C THR A 21 8.06 -23.68 0.16
N TYR A 22 8.76 -23.05 -0.76
CA TYR A 22 8.82 -21.60 -0.90
C TYR A 22 8.18 -21.15 -2.21
N ARG A 23 7.63 -19.95 -2.19
CA ARG A 23 7.07 -19.28 -3.34
C ARG A 23 7.61 -17.85 -3.44
N ASN A 24 7.95 -17.43 -4.64
CA ASN A 24 8.25 -16.04 -4.89
C ASN A 24 6.97 -15.22 -4.80
N VAL A 25 7.00 -14.15 -4.00
CA VAL A 25 5.88 -13.23 -3.81
C VAL A 25 6.40 -11.79 -3.82
N MET A 26 5.64 -10.89 -4.44
CA MET A 26 5.88 -9.46 -4.36
C MET A 26 5.13 -8.88 -3.17
N GLY A 27 5.68 -7.82 -2.54
CA GLY A 27 5.06 -7.16 -1.39
C GLY A 27 3.63 -6.70 -1.67
N ASN A 28 3.36 -6.06 -2.82
CA ASN A 28 2.02 -5.62 -3.21
C ASN A 28 1.01 -6.79 -3.31
N GLN A 29 1.46 -7.94 -3.79
CA GLN A 29 0.63 -9.14 -3.86
C GLN A 29 0.35 -9.70 -2.46
N ALA A 30 1.37 -9.74 -1.60
CA ALA A 30 1.22 -10.19 -0.21
C ALA A 30 0.26 -9.28 0.56
N ILE A 31 0.36 -7.95 0.41
CA ILE A 31 -0.57 -6.97 0.98
C ILE A 31 -2.01 -7.25 0.53
N ALA A 32 -2.23 -7.46 -0.76
CA ALA A 32 -3.56 -7.76 -1.28
C ALA A 32 -4.15 -9.04 -0.65
N TRP A 33 -3.36 -10.09 -0.53
CA TRP A 33 -3.79 -11.33 0.12
C TRP A 33 -4.01 -11.18 1.62
N GLY A 34 -3.19 -10.37 2.30
CA GLY A 34 -3.39 -10.01 3.71
C GLY A 34 -4.74 -9.34 3.93
N PHE A 35 -5.13 -8.39 3.08
CA PHE A 35 -6.45 -7.75 3.14
C PHE A 35 -7.61 -8.73 2.89
N LEU A 36 -7.46 -9.68 1.97
CA LEU A 36 -8.46 -10.73 1.76
C LEU A 36 -8.65 -11.58 3.02
N ALA A 37 -7.54 -12.00 3.63
CA ALA A 37 -7.56 -12.78 4.86
C ALA A 37 -8.16 -11.96 6.04
N ALA A 38 -7.84 -10.68 6.15
CA ALA A 38 -8.38 -9.78 7.15
C ALA A 38 -9.89 -9.58 6.99
N ALA A 39 -10.37 -9.42 5.76
CA ALA A 39 -11.81 -9.30 5.46
C ALA A 39 -12.57 -10.56 5.85
N GLU A 40 -12.05 -11.74 5.49
CA GLU A 40 -12.63 -13.03 5.85
C GLU A 40 -12.71 -13.22 7.39
N ARG A 41 -11.60 -12.94 8.08
CA ARG A 41 -11.53 -13.08 9.54
C ARG A 41 -12.43 -12.10 10.29
N SER A 42 -12.53 -10.86 9.81
CA SER A 42 -13.39 -9.83 10.40
C SER A 42 -14.85 -9.94 9.98
N LYS A 43 -15.16 -10.78 8.99
CA LYS A 43 -16.49 -10.91 8.38
C LYS A 43 -17.01 -9.59 7.83
N LYS A 44 -16.11 -8.76 7.33
CA LYS A 44 -16.40 -7.46 6.71
C LYS A 44 -16.21 -7.54 5.20
N GLU A 45 -17.03 -6.80 4.48
CA GLU A 45 -16.81 -6.57 3.06
C GLU A 45 -15.51 -5.76 2.86
N LEU A 46 -14.66 -6.18 1.95
CA LEU A 46 -13.44 -5.46 1.60
C LEU A 46 -13.74 -4.43 0.51
N PHE A 47 -13.45 -3.18 0.79
CA PHE A 47 -13.58 -2.08 -0.16
C PHE A 47 -12.23 -1.41 -0.41
N LEU A 48 -11.82 -1.33 -1.66
CA LEU A 48 -10.67 -0.55 -2.09
C LEU A 48 -11.14 0.65 -2.92
N GLY A 49 -10.91 1.87 -2.40
CA GLY A 49 -11.06 3.12 -3.15
C GLY A 49 -9.69 3.69 -3.50
N SER A 50 -9.31 3.69 -4.77
CA SER A 50 -7.98 4.10 -5.17
C SER A 50 -7.93 4.76 -6.55
N TYR A 51 -6.93 5.61 -6.75
CA TYR A 51 -6.52 6.10 -8.05
C TYR A 51 -5.25 5.38 -8.48
N PRO A 52 -5.14 4.92 -9.73
CA PRO A 52 -3.97 4.19 -10.22
C PRO A 52 -2.70 5.04 -10.16
N ILE A 53 -1.68 4.52 -9.51
CA ILE A 53 -0.37 5.14 -9.42
C ILE A 53 0.72 4.07 -9.29
N THR A 54 1.79 4.18 -10.07
CA THR A 54 2.96 3.30 -9.98
C THR A 54 3.74 3.59 -8.69
N PRO A 55 4.12 2.55 -7.88
CA PRO A 55 3.90 1.12 -8.10
C PRO A 55 2.67 0.54 -7.35
N ALA A 56 1.80 1.35 -6.77
CA ALA A 56 0.69 0.91 -5.92
C ALA A 56 -0.45 0.22 -6.69
N SER A 57 -0.56 0.45 -8.01
CA SER A 57 -1.64 -0.12 -8.83
C SER A 57 -1.69 -1.64 -8.83
N ASP A 58 -0.58 -2.33 -8.54
CA ASP A 58 -0.54 -3.78 -8.49
C ASP A 58 -1.48 -4.35 -7.41
N ILE A 59 -1.67 -3.62 -6.31
CA ILE A 59 -2.62 -4.01 -5.25
C ILE A 59 -4.05 -3.99 -5.78
N LEU A 60 -4.42 -2.92 -6.51
CA LEU A 60 -5.74 -2.81 -7.15
C LEU A 60 -5.95 -3.95 -8.15
N HIS A 61 -4.96 -4.21 -9.00
CA HIS A 61 -5.04 -5.26 -10.00
C HIS A 61 -5.14 -6.65 -9.38
N GLU A 62 -4.42 -6.90 -8.28
CA GLU A 62 -4.52 -8.19 -7.58
C GLU A 62 -5.88 -8.37 -6.93
N LEU A 63 -6.38 -7.38 -6.19
CA LEU A 63 -7.69 -7.44 -5.53
C LEU A 63 -8.84 -7.57 -6.55
N ALA A 64 -8.74 -6.92 -7.71
CA ALA A 64 -9.75 -7.01 -8.75
C ALA A 64 -9.96 -8.44 -9.31
N LYS A 65 -8.99 -9.34 -9.15
CA LYS A 65 -9.11 -10.76 -9.53
C LYS A 65 -9.99 -11.56 -8.57
N HIS A 66 -10.22 -11.04 -7.36
CA HIS A 66 -10.88 -11.75 -6.26
C HIS A 66 -12.30 -11.26 -5.97
N LYS A 67 -13.02 -10.77 -6.99
CA LYS A 67 -14.41 -10.32 -6.88
C LYS A 67 -15.35 -11.41 -6.33
N ASN A 68 -15.06 -12.66 -6.61
CA ASN A 68 -15.78 -13.81 -6.08
C ASN A 68 -15.69 -13.97 -4.56
N LEU A 69 -14.75 -13.29 -3.91
CA LEU A 69 -14.59 -13.25 -2.46
C LEU A 69 -15.25 -12.01 -1.82
N GLY A 70 -16.14 -11.32 -2.56
CA GLY A 70 -16.86 -10.16 -2.04
C GLY A 70 -16.03 -8.86 -2.02
N VAL A 71 -14.93 -8.80 -2.76
CA VAL A 71 -14.10 -7.61 -2.84
C VAL A 71 -14.74 -6.57 -3.78
N LYS A 72 -14.88 -5.36 -3.28
CA LYS A 72 -15.27 -4.20 -4.07
C LYS A 72 -14.07 -3.32 -4.36
N THR A 73 -13.76 -3.15 -5.63
CA THR A 73 -12.70 -2.24 -6.08
C THR A 73 -13.32 -1.06 -6.82
N PHE A 74 -13.00 0.15 -6.40
CA PHE A 74 -13.42 1.39 -7.03
C PHE A 74 -12.19 2.16 -7.50
N GLN A 75 -12.09 2.33 -8.81
CA GLN A 75 -11.08 3.19 -9.41
C GLN A 75 -11.62 4.60 -9.53
N ALA A 76 -11.07 5.50 -8.72
CA ALA A 76 -11.45 6.91 -8.70
C ALA A 76 -10.75 7.70 -9.81
N GLU A 77 -11.23 8.92 -10.06
CA GLU A 77 -10.65 9.86 -11.03
C GLU A 77 -9.40 10.58 -10.51
N ASP A 78 -9.21 10.64 -9.18
CA ASP A 78 -8.03 11.18 -8.51
C ASP A 78 -7.84 10.58 -7.11
N GLU A 79 -6.78 10.98 -6.44
CA GLU A 79 -6.43 10.49 -5.10
C GLU A 79 -7.42 10.94 -4.04
N ILE A 80 -7.98 12.14 -4.15
CA ILE A 80 -8.95 12.69 -3.19
C ILE A 80 -10.26 11.90 -3.28
N ALA A 81 -10.79 11.69 -4.49
CA ALA A 81 -11.95 10.86 -4.71
C ALA A 81 -11.72 9.41 -4.22
N GLY A 82 -10.50 8.88 -4.41
CA GLY A 82 -10.12 7.56 -3.93
C GLY A 82 -10.23 7.42 -2.43
N ILE A 83 -9.63 8.32 -1.65
CA ILE A 83 -9.72 8.26 -0.18
C ILE A 83 -11.14 8.59 0.32
N CYS A 84 -11.83 9.55 -0.28
CA CYS A 84 -13.20 9.90 0.12
C CYS A 84 -14.17 8.73 -0.07
N SER A 85 -14.03 7.97 -1.17
CA SER A 85 -14.84 6.76 -1.37
C SER A 85 -14.57 5.69 -0.31
N ALA A 86 -13.29 5.52 0.09
CA ALA A 86 -12.91 4.59 1.15
C ALA A 86 -13.43 5.05 2.53
N ILE A 87 -13.43 6.35 2.82
CA ILE A 87 -14.04 6.92 4.03
C ILE A 87 -15.55 6.60 4.07
N GLY A 88 -16.26 6.80 2.96
CA GLY A 88 -17.68 6.47 2.85
C GLY A 88 -17.95 4.97 3.07
N ALA A 89 -17.11 4.11 2.51
CA ALA A 89 -17.21 2.65 2.72
C ALA A 89 -16.92 2.26 4.17
N SER A 90 -15.94 2.89 4.82
CA SER A 90 -15.66 2.70 6.25
C SER A 90 -16.86 3.11 7.11
N PHE A 91 -17.45 4.26 6.83
CA PHE A 91 -18.67 4.72 7.52
C PHE A 91 -19.82 3.73 7.36
N ALA A 92 -19.92 3.07 6.21
CA ALA A 92 -20.91 2.01 5.96
C ALA A 92 -20.54 0.65 6.59
N GLY A 93 -19.40 0.52 7.27
CA GLY A 93 -18.99 -0.67 8.01
C GLY A 93 -18.06 -1.63 7.28
N SER A 94 -17.62 -1.30 6.05
CA SER A 94 -16.66 -2.11 5.30
C SER A 94 -15.25 -2.04 5.91
N LEU A 95 -14.43 -3.05 5.65
CA LEU A 95 -12.98 -2.95 5.77
C LEU A 95 -12.47 -2.11 4.59
N ALA A 96 -12.26 -0.82 4.85
CA ALA A 96 -11.94 0.14 3.82
C ALA A 96 -10.45 0.39 3.72
N ILE A 97 -9.95 0.32 2.50
CA ILE A 97 -8.55 0.59 2.18
C ILE A 97 -8.44 1.58 1.02
N THR A 98 -7.35 2.30 1.00
CA THR A 98 -6.92 3.13 -0.13
C THR A 98 -5.44 2.95 -0.37
N THR A 99 -5.02 2.94 -1.62
CA THR A 99 -3.61 2.76 -1.98
C THR A 99 -3.07 3.97 -2.72
N THR A 100 -1.80 4.25 -2.54
CA THR A 100 -1.13 5.38 -3.21
C THR A 100 0.38 5.23 -3.20
N SER A 101 1.07 6.25 -3.68
CA SER A 101 2.50 6.48 -3.58
C SER A 101 2.75 7.93 -3.16
N GLY A 102 3.99 8.33 -2.94
CA GLY A 102 4.38 9.62 -2.35
C GLY A 102 3.54 10.84 -2.73
N PRO A 103 3.38 11.20 -4.03
CA PRO A 103 2.60 12.38 -4.39
C PRO A 103 1.12 12.26 -4.00
N GLY A 104 0.56 11.05 -4.07
CA GLY A 104 -0.83 10.84 -3.67
C GLY A 104 -1.01 10.82 -2.14
N LEU A 105 0.02 10.51 -1.35
CA LEU A 105 -0.03 10.67 0.11
C LEU A 105 -0.27 12.14 0.48
N ALA A 106 0.38 13.07 -0.21
CA ALA A 106 0.18 14.50 -0.02
C ALA A 106 -1.28 14.91 -0.31
N LEU A 107 -1.84 14.43 -1.42
CA LEU A 107 -3.22 14.75 -1.83
C LEU A 107 -4.27 14.12 -0.89
N LYS A 108 -3.96 13.00 -0.25
CA LYS A 108 -4.84 12.29 0.68
C LYS A 108 -4.76 12.79 2.12
N ALA A 109 -3.86 13.71 2.44
CA ALA A 109 -3.61 14.14 3.82
C ALA A 109 -4.87 14.70 4.51
N GLU A 110 -5.68 15.48 3.81
CA GLU A 110 -6.95 16.02 4.34
C GLU A 110 -7.95 14.90 4.62
N GLY A 111 -8.15 13.98 3.68
CA GLY A 111 -9.04 12.83 3.88
C GLY A 111 -8.59 11.94 5.04
N LEU A 112 -7.29 11.72 5.19
CA LEU A 112 -6.75 10.98 6.33
C LEU A 112 -7.05 11.69 7.66
N GLY A 113 -6.88 13.02 7.71
CA GLY A 113 -7.27 13.83 8.86
C GLY A 113 -8.75 13.71 9.19
N LEU A 114 -9.62 13.74 8.17
CA LEU A 114 -11.07 13.55 8.33
C LEU A 114 -11.39 12.16 8.90
N ALA A 115 -10.76 11.10 8.40
CA ALA A 115 -10.98 9.75 8.92
C ALA A 115 -10.61 9.63 10.40
N ILE A 116 -9.51 10.29 10.83
CA ILE A 116 -9.08 10.35 12.24
C ILE A 116 -10.11 11.12 13.08
N MET A 117 -10.53 12.30 12.64
CA MET A 117 -11.52 13.13 13.34
C MET A 117 -12.88 12.43 13.49
N ALA A 118 -13.27 11.66 12.49
CA ALA A 118 -14.53 10.90 12.49
C ALA A 118 -14.40 9.51 13.14
N GLU A 119 -13.22 9.15 13.64
CA GLU A 119 -12.92 7.84 14.24
C GLU A 119 -13.25 6.66 13.31
N LEU A 120 -13.05 6.84 12.00
CA LEU A 120 -13.34 5.82 11.00
C LEU A 120 -12.10 4.95 10.74
N PRO A 121 -12.22 3.61 10.87
CA PRO A 121 -11.12 2.72 10.56
C PRO A 121 -10.82 2.72 9.06
N LEU A 122 -9.62 3.16 8.70
CA LEU A 122 -9.16 3.25 7.32
C LEU A 122 -7.70 2.81 7.25
N VAL A 123 -7.37 1.96 6.28
CA VAL A 123 -5.98 1.63 5.98
C VAL A 123 -5.54 2.35 4.70
N LEU A 124 -4.50 3.15 4.82
CA LEU A 124 -3.83 3.77 3.68
C LEU A 124 -2.50 3.07 3.42
N VAL A 125 -2.36 2.43 2.26
CA VAL A 125 -1.12 1.80 1.85
C VAL A 125 -0.34 2.76 0.97
N ASN A 126 0.81 3.21 1.46
CA ASN A 126 1.74 4.04 0.71
C ASN A 126 2.89 3.19 0.17
N VAL A 127 2.86 2.87 -1.10
CA VAL A 127 3.94 2.14 -1.77
C VAL A 127 4.95 3.18 -2.28
N GLN A 128 6.08 3.27 -1.59
CA GLN A 128 7.04 4.35 -1.75
C GLN A 128 7.71 4.37 -3.11
N ARG A 129 8.05 5.57 -3.58
CA ARG A 129 8.84 5.82 -4.79
C ARG A 129 9.61 7.12 -4.66
N GLY A 130 10.60 7.31 -5.53
CA GLY A 130 11.40 8.53 -5.57
C GLY A 130 10.58 9.79 -5.79
N GLY A 131 10.83 10.80 -4.96
CA GLY A 131 10.25 12.14 -5.02
C GLY A 131 11.24 13.17 -5.53
N PRO A 132 10.91 14.49 -5.43
CA PRO A 132 9.62 15.06 -5.03
C PRO A 132 8.57 15.07 -6.16
N SER A 133 7.32 15.40 -5.84
CA SER A 133 6.18 15.49 -6.78
C SER A 133 5.97 14.18 -7.53
N THR A 134 5.76 14.21 -8.85
CA THR A 134 5.65 13.00 -9.67
C THR A 134 6.89 12.10 -9.55
N GLY A 135 8.05 12.69 -9.35
CA GLY A 135 9.30 12.02 -9.02
C GLY A 135 9.73 10.96 -10.03
N LEU A 136 10.21 9.84 -9.49
CA LEU A 136 10.71 8.70 -10.24
C LEU A 136 9.84 7.46 -9.99
N PRO A 137 8.76 7.23 -10.75
CA PRO A 137 7.76 6.20 -10.46
C PRO A 137 8.29 4.77 -10.32
N THR A 138 9.40 4.46 -10.98
CA THR A 138 10.00 3.13 -10.98
C THR A 138 11.24 3.00 -10.09
N LYS A 139 11.57 4.05 -9.33
CA LYS A 139 12.71 4.05 -8.40
C LYS A 139 12.23 4.06 -6.97
N THR A 140 12.78 3.15 -6.18
CA THR A 140 12.47 3.04 -4.75
C THR A 140 13.23 4.10 -3.97
N GLU A 141 12.52 4.80 -3.10
CA GLU A 141 13.08 5.77 -2.16
C GLU A 141 12.12 5.91 -0.97
N GLN A 142 12.65 6.14 0.22
CA GLN A 142 11.88 6.46 1.39
C GLN A 142 12.01 7.96 1.70
N SER A 143 11.27 8.79 1.00
CA SER A 143 11.32 10.26 1.13
C SER A 143 10.10 10.87 1.81
N ASP A 144 9.07 10.08 2.10
CA ASP A 144 7.76 10.53 2.55
C ASP A 144 7.36 10.06 3.98
N LEU A 145 8.28 9.43 4.72
CA LEU A 145 8.02 8.92 6.07
C LEU A 145 7.59 10.05 7.03
N MET A 146 8.29 11.17 7.01
CA MET A 146 7.96 12.32 7.87
C MET A 146 6.61 12.92 7.51
N GLN A 147 6.25 12.93 6.23
CA GLN A 147 4.92 13.32 5.78
C GLN A 147 3.84 12.35 6.29
N ALA A 148 4.09 11.04 6.24
CA ALA A 148 3.18 10.04 6.76
C ALA A 148 2.96 10.19 8.28
N LEU A 149 4.01 10.52 9.03
CA LEU A 149 3.94 10.69 10.47
C LEU A 149 3.32 12.03 10.89
N TYR A 150 3.71 13.13 10.24
CA TYR A 150 3.43 14.50 10.71
C TYR A 150 2.80 15.42 9.67
N GLY A 151 2.56 14.96 8.46
CA GLY A 151 2.13 15.80 7.33
C GLY A 151 0.65 16.18 7.32
N ARG A 152 0.00 16.26 8.48
CA ARG A 152 -1.39 16.69 8.63
C ARG A 152 -1.46 17.88 9.56
N ASN A 153 -2.53 18.68 9.42
CA ASN A 153 -2.79 19.80 10.33
C ASN A 153 -3.49 19.32 11.61
N GLY A 154 -3.31 20.06 12.69
CA GLY A 154 -3.93 19.78 13.98
C GLY A 154 -3.39 18.52 14.67
N GLU A 155 -4.06 18.08 15.71
CA GLU A 155 -3.78 16.81 16.38
C GLU A 155 -4.35 15.64 15.59
N SER A 156 -3.52 15.01 14.79
CA SER A 156 -3.91 13.93 13.91
C SER A 156 -2.86 12.79 13.95
N PRO A 157 -2.70 12.12 15.09
CA PRO A 157 -1.76 11.03 15.20
C PRO A 157 -2.22 9.86 14.35
N ALA A 158 -1.32 9.31 13.53
CA ALA A 158 -1.57 8.13 12.72
C ALA A 158 -0.59 7.02 13.10
N VAL A 159 -1.09 5.79 13.16
CA VAL A 159 -0.22 4.62 13.28
C VAL A 159 0.43 4.38 11.92
N VAL A 160 1.77 4.34 11.90
CA VAL A 160 2.54 4.04 10.69
C VAL A 160 3.27 2.73 10.90
N LEU A 161 2.99 1.76 10.05
CA LEU A 161 3.63 0.45 10.04
C LEU A 161 4.52 0.34 8.80
N SER A 162 5.68 -0.30 8.95
CA SER A 162 6.60 -0.53 7.85
C SER A 162 6.98 -2.01 7.81
N SER A 163 6.67 -2.67 6.69
CA SER A 163 7.12 -4.03 6.44
C SER A 163 8.57 -4.04 5.98
N SER A 164 9.35 -5.00 6.46
CA SER A 164 10.77 -5.16 6.13
C SER A 164 11.03 -6.12 4.97
N THR A 165 10.09 -7.00 4.69
CA THR A 165 10.20 -8.01 3.62
C THR A 165 8.82 -8.24 2.97
N PRO A 166 8.77 -8.79 1.75
CA PRO A 166 7.50 -9.19 1.14
C PRO A 166 6.69 -10.18 2.00
N GLY A 167 7.34 -11.02 2.81
CA GLY A 167 6.67 -11.94 3.72
C GLY A 167 5.89 -11.20 4.82
N ASN A 168 6.44 -10.14 5.39
CA ASN A 168 5.78 -9.33 6.41
C ASN A 168 4.67 -8.42 5.86
N CYS A 169 4.58 -8.29 4.53
CA CYS A 169 3.53 -7.50 3.91
C CYS A 169 2.15 -8.18 3.99
N PHE A 170 2.10 -9.46 4.32
CA PHE A 170 0.85 -10.21 4.50
C PHE A 170 0.24 -9.98 5.88
N ASP A 171 1.09 -9.88 6.92
CA ASP A 171 0.69 -9.75 8.34
C ASP A 171 0.25 -8.32 8.68
#